data_f28ff6e9e60da73dea67bf1d54db629d
#
_entry.id   f28ff6e9e60da73dea67bf1d54db629d
#
_cell.length_a   1.000
_cell.length_b   1.000
_cell.length_c   1.000
_cell.angle_alpha   90.00
_cell.angle_beta   90.00
_cell.angle_gamma   90.00
#
_symmetry.space_group_name_H-M   'P 1'
#
loop_
_entity.id
_entity.type
_entity.pdbx_description
1 polymer ?
#
loop_
_entity_poly.entity_id
_entity_poly.type
_entity_poly.pdbx_seq_one_letter_code
_entity_poly.pdbx_strand_id
1 'polypeptide(L)'
;AYGTPTPNIGYISVKQLKIDIPKSLRGIKLSEYQKFYKLSEDNKEAEDPEFLNLKMLEVFCGLTLKEAYNMKLTDFNFVINHLNELFKADTPMISRFSLKDPNGDEVEFGFIPKLDSISLGEFVDLDSYISNWTDMHKAMAVLYRPVTFEKKGMYLIEDYESSDKYSEVMKDMPIDIALGAVVFFYRLGKELSVYLMGYLQREAQKEDSELKQTLAENGVGINQFMQSLRETSSGLKKLQNLRSRKP
;
A
#
# COMPACT_ATOMS: atom_id res chain seq x y z
N ALA A 1 43.52 -54.90 31.24
CA ALA A 1 42.61 -54.54 30.19
C ALA A 1 42.25 -53.04 30.34
N TYR A 2 42.80 -52.18 29.48
CA TYR A 2 42.50 -50.76 29.44
C TYR A 2 41.30 -50.53 28.50
N GLY A 3 40.17 -50.12 29.06
CA GLY A 3 39.00 -49.74 28.26
C GLY A 3 39.24 -48.37 27.62
N THR A 4 39.14 -48.31 26.30
CA THR A 4 39.15 -47.03 25.54
C THR A 4 37.85 -46.26 25.80
N PRO A 5 37.93 -44.96 26.09
CA PRO A 5 36.71 -44.13 26.25
C PRO A 5 36.07 -43.94 24.86
N THR A 6 34.82 -44.33 24.71
CA THR A 6 33.98 -43.99 23.56
C THR A 6 33.74 -42.48 23.56
N PRO A 7 33.95 -41.77 22.43
CA PRO A 7 33.64 -40.37 22.33
C PRO A 7 32.11 -40.19 22.39
N ASN A 8 31.67 -39.40 23.37
CA ASN A 8 30.30 -38.98 23.55
C ASN A 8 29.95 -37.97 22.41
N ILE A 9 29.43 -38.47 21.29
CA ILE A 9 28.96 -37.62 20.20
C ILE A 9 27.62 -37.02 20.63
N GLY A 10 27.70 -35.81 21.16
CA GLY A 10 26.51 -35.04 21.47
C GLY A 10 25.75 -34.74 20.16
N TYR A 11 24.55 -35.25 20.04
CA TYR A 11 23.64 -34.88 18.96
C TYR A 11 23.21 -33.42 19.17
N ILE A 12 23.69 -32.52 18.32
CA ILE A 12 23.17 -31.17 18.23
C ILE A 12 21.85 -31.29 17.46
N SER A 13 20.74 -31.25 18.16
CA SER A 13 19.41 -31.09 17.53
C SER A 13 19.35 -29.70 16.92
N VAL A 14 19.56 -29.60 15.62
CA VAL A 14 19.33 -28.36 14.88
C VAL A 14 17.82 -28.20 14.78
N LYS A 15 17.28 -27.29 15.58
CA LYS A 15 15.87 -26.92 15.50
C LYS A 15 15.62 -26.36 14.10
N GLN A 16 14.89 -27.10 13.28
CA GLN A 16 14.47 -26.59 11.95
C GLN A 16 13.56 -25.40 12.15
N LEU A 17 13.98 -24.22 11.69
CA LEU A 17 13.18 -23.02 11.69
C LEU A 17 12.14 -23.16 10.58
N LYS A 18 10.85 -23.17 10.94
CA LYS A 18 9.75 -23.13 9.99
C LYS A 18 9.38 -21.66 9.78
N ILE A 19 9.50 -21.18 8.55
CA ILE A 19 9.22 -19.78 8.18
C ILE A 19 7.93 -19.76 7.36
N ASP A 20 7.03 -18.87 7.73
CA ASP A 20 5.82 -18.61 6.96
C ASP A 20 6.10 -17.44 6.00
N ILE A 21 6.21 -17.73 4.72
CA ILE A 21 6.56 -16.75 3.69
C ILE A 21 5.29 -16.40 2.92
N PRO A 22 4.91 -15.11 2.81
CA PRO A 22 3.78 -14.71 1.99
C PRO A 22 3.94 -15.18 0.54
N LYS A 23 2.92 -15.84 -0.01
CA LYS A 23 2.94 -16.34 -1.40
C LYS A 23 2.59 -15.25 -2.41
N SER A 24 1.92 -14.20 -1.97
CA SER A 24 1.48 -13.07 -2.78
C SER A 24 1.26 -11.84 -1.88
N LEU A 25 1.11 -10.68 -2.47
CA LEU A 25 0.75 -9.44 -1.75
C LEU A 25 -0.59 -9.56 -1.01
N ARG A 26 -1.49 -10.45 -1.44
CA ARG A 26 -2.75 -10.78 -0.74
C ARG A 26 -2.51 -11.31 0.68
N GLY A 27 -1.39 -11.94 0.93
CA GLY A 27 -1.01 -12.49 2.23
C GLY A 27 -0.37 -11.46 3.18
N ILE A 28 -0.17 -10.22 2.74
CA ILE A 28 0.44 -9.13 3.53
C ILE A 28 -0.66 -8.13 3.86
N LYS A 29 -0.79 -7.77 5.15
CA LYS A 29 -1.75 -6.76 5.60
C LYS A 29 -1.25 -5.35 5.35
N LEU A 30 -2.17 -4.41 5.15
CA LEU A 30 -1.83 -2.99 5.05
C LEU A 30 -1.07 -2.48 6.29
N SER A 31 -1.47 -2.91 7.50
CA SER A 31 -0.78 -2.55 8.75
C SER A 31 0.67 -3.04 8.81
N GLU A 32 0.96 -4.22 8.28
CA GLU A 32 2.33 -4.75 8.19
C GLU A 32 3.17 -3.90 7.24
N TYR A 33 2.61 -3.56 6.09
CA TYR A 33 3.28 -2.67 5.15
C TYR A 33 3.51 -1.28 5.72
N GLN A 34 2.53 -0.69 6.43
CA GLN A 34 2.66 0.60 7.10
C GLN A 34 3.78 0.58 8.16
N LYS A 35 3.87 -0.50 8.94
CA LYS A 35 4.96 -0.70 9.90
C LYS A 35 6.32 -0.73 9.20
N PHE A 36 6.45 -1.50 8.13
CA PHE A 36 7.69 -1.57 7.34
C PHE A 36 8.04 -0.22 6.70
N TYR A 37 7.05 0.45 6.10
CA TYR A 37 7.23 1.78 5.49
C TYR A 37 7.77 2.79 6.50
N LYS A 38 7.18 2.85 7.69
CA LYS A 38 7.64 3.74 8.76
C LYS A 38 9.10 3.43 9.16
N LEU A 39 9.44 2.17 9.35
CA LEU A 39 10.82 1.75 9.65
C LEU A 39 11.79 2.15 8.53
N SER A 40 11.37 2.05 7.28
CA SER A 40 12.17 2.46 6.12
C SER A 40 12.38 3.98 6.05
N GLU A 41 11.35 4.79 6.33
CA GLU A 41 11.47 6.25 6.35
C GLU A 41 12.33 6.72 7.54
N ASP A 42 12.14 6.14 8.73
CA ASP A 42 12.93 6.49 9.93
C ASP A 42 14.43 6.17 9.77
N ASN A 43 14.78 5.21 8.90
CA ASN A 43 16.15 4.78 8.65
C ASN A 43 16.68 5.16 7.25
N LYS A 44 16.03 6.08 6.58
CA LYS A 44 16.34 6.48 5.20
C LYS A 44 17.75 7.02 5.03
N GLU A 45 18.29 7.73 6.02
CA GLU A 45 19.61 8.32 6.01
C GLU A 45 20.71 7.36 6.48
N ALA A 46 20.33 6.26 7.16
CA ALA A 46 21.30 5.28 7.67
C ALA A 46 21.98 4.46 6.55
N GLU A 47 21.42 4.46 5.32
CA GLU A 47 21.93 3.75 4.13
C GLU A 47 22.29 2.26 4.39
N ASP A 48 21.62 1.63 5.36
CA ASP A 48 21.86 0.23 5.76
C ASP A 48 20.79 -0.69 5.11
N PRO A 49 21.07 -1.24 3.92
CA PRO A 49 20.16 -2.15 3.25
C PRO A 49 20.01 -3.49 3.99
N GLU A 50 21.01 -3.92 4.77
CA GLU A 50 20.94 -5.17 5.52
C GLU A 50 19.95 -5.05 6.67
N PHE A 51 19.93 -3.92 7.38
CA PHE A 51 18.92 -3.62 8.38
C PHE A 51 17.50 -3.69 7.82
N LEU A 52 17.26 -3.07 6.67
CA LEU A 52 15.92 -3.09 6.03
C LEU A 52 15.51 -4.51 5.59
N ASN A 53 16.46 -5.32 5.09
CA ASN A 53 16.20 -6.72 4.76
C ASN A 53 15.82 -7.54 6.00
N LEU A 54 16.49 -7.33 7.12
CA LEU A 54 16.13 -7.97 8.40
C LEU A 54 14.73 -7.55 8.87
N LYS A 55 14.38 -6.25 8.70
CA LYS A 55 13.05 -5.75 9.03
C LYS A 55 11.96 -6.26 8.10
N MET A 56 12.27 -6.55 6.83
CA MET A 56 11.34 -7.25 5.94
C MET A 56 11.00 -8.65 6.47
N LEU A 57 11.99 -9.41 6.92
CA LEU A 57 11.78 -10.74 7.51
C LEU A 57 10.96 -10.66 8.81
N GLU A 58 11.30 -9.70 9.67
CA GLU A 58 10.57 -9.48 10.93
C GLU A 58 9.10 -9.17 10.67
N VAL A 59 8.81 -8.23 9.78
CA VAL A 59 7.46 -7.72 9.56
C VAL A 59 6.61 -8.66 8.73
N PHE A 60 7.16 -9.21 7.62
CA PHE A 60 6.37 -9.99 6.65
C PHE A 60 6.44 -11.50 6.84
N CYS A 61 7.45 -12.01 7.58
CA CYS A 61 7.59 -13.43 7.87
C CYS A 61 7.48 -13.75 9.37
N GLY A 62 7.28 -12.74 10.22
CA GLY A 62 7.14 -12.93 11.66
C GLY A 62 8.40 -13.43 12.38
N LEU A 63 9.59 -13.31 11.75
CA LEU A 63 10.85 -13.76 12.33
C LEU A 63 11.38 -12.74 13.35
N THR A 64 11.90 -13.25 14.46
CA THR A 64 12.72 -12.42 15.34
C THR A 64 14.08 -12.12 14.72
N LEU A 65 14.72 -11.01 15.11
CA LEU A 65 16.08 -10.70 14.64
C LEU A 65 17.06 -11.86 14.91
N LYS A 66 16.94 -12.51 16.10
CA LYS A 66 17.78 -13.67 16.44
C LYS A 66 17.60 -14.85 15.49
N GLU A 67 16.36 -15.11 15.07
CA GLU A 67 16.07 -16.17 14.10
C GLU A 67 16.61 -15.82 12.72
N ALA A 68 16.44 -14.58 12.28
CA ALA A 68 16.97 -14.08 11.01
C ALA A 68 18.51 -14.19 10.96
N TYR A 69 19.21 -13.80 12.02
CA TYR A 69 20.68 -13.93 12.11
C TYR A 69 21.17 -15.37 12.12
N ASN A 70 20.36 -16.33 12.57
CA ASN A 70 20.70 -17.75 12.58
C ASN A 70 20.33 -18.48 11.29
N MET A 71 19.72 -17.78 10.33
CA MET A 71 19.42 -18.38 9.01
C MET A 71 20.70 -18.62 8.21
N LYS A 72 20.66 -19.63 7.32
CA LYS A 72 21.68 -19.76 6.29
C LYS A 72 21.57 -18.59 5.33
N LEU A 73 22.71 -18.05 4.90
CA LEU A 73 22.74 -16.92 3.96
C LEU A 73 21.97 -17.21 2.65
N THR A 74 22.01 -18.46 2.19
CA THR A 74 21.25 -18.91 1.01
C THR A 74 19.75 -18.77 1.20
N ASP A 75 19.25 -19.16 2.38
CA ASP A 75 17.82 -19.13 2.70
C ASP A 75 17.37 -17.68 2.93
N PHE A 76 18.20 -16.87 3.61
CA PHE A 76 17.99 -15.44 3.78
C PHE A 76 17.85 -14.74 2.41
N ASN A 77 18.82 -14.94 1.50
CA ASN A 77 18.77 -14.33 0.17
C ASN A 77 17.57 -14.82 -0.64
N PHE A 78 17.20 -16.09 -0.52
CA PHE A 78 16.01 -16.63 -1.20
C PHE A 78 14.74 -15.90 -0.74
N VAL A 79 14.53 -15.76 0.57
CA VAL A 79 13.32 -15.10 1.11
C VAL A 79 13.29 -13.61 0.75
N ILE A 80 14.42 -12.89 0.88
CA ILE A 80 14.50 -11.47 0.51
C ILE A 80 14.22 -11.27 -0.98
N ASN A 81 14.80 -12.09 -1.85
CA ASN A 81 14.53 -12.01 -3.29
C ASN A 81 13.06 -12.30 -3.60
N HIS A 82 12.47 -13.30 -2.96
CA HIS A 82 11.05 -13.60 -3.12
C HIS A 82 10.15 -12.43 -2.71
N LEU A 83 10.37 -11.85 -1.52
CA LEU A 83 9.60 -10.67 -1.07
C LEU A 83 9.77 -9.48 -2.02
N ASN A 84 10.98 -9.22 -2.50
CA ASN A 84 11.24 -8.17 -3.47
C ASN A 84 10.49 -8.40 -4.79
N GLU A 85 10.40 -9.63 -5.27
CA GLU A 85 9.64 -9.96 -6.48
C GLU A 85 8.12 -9.79 -6.26
N LEU A 86 7.59 -10.14 -5.08
CA LEU A 86 6.18 -9.88 -4.75
C LEU A 86 5.81 -8.39 -4.88
N PHE A 87 6.67 -7.49 -4.37
CA PHE A 87 6.41 -6.05 -4.45
C PHE A 87 6.63 -5.45 -5.85
N LYS A 88 7.19 -6.19 -6.81
CA LYS A 88 7.27 -5.80 -8.22
C LYS A 88 6.03 -6.19 -9.03
N ALA A 89 5.19 -7.06 -8.49
CA ALA A 89 3.99 -7.53 -9.18
C ALA A 89 3.06 -6.35 -9.52
N ASP A 90 2.43 -6.45 -10.69
CA ASP A 90 1.37 -5.50 -11.05
C ASP A 90 0.14 -5.74 -10.17
N THR A 91 -0.44 -4.65 -9.66
CA THR A 91 -1.58 -4.69 -8.75
C THR A 91 -2.77 -4.03 -9.45
N PRO A 92 -3.65 -4.84 -10.06
CA PRO A 92 -4.86 -4.29 -10.67
C PRO A 92 -5.79 -3.72 -9.59
N MET A 93 -6.65 -2.79 -10.01
CA MET A 93 -7.71 -2.27 -9.16
C MET A 93 -8.68 -3.39 -8.77
N ILE A 94 -8.92 -3.56 -7.48
CA ILE A 94 -9.87 -4.50 -6.92
C ILE A 94 -11.01 -3.70 -6.31
N SER A 95 -12.20 -3.85 -6.87
CA SER A 95 -13.37 -3.06 -6.49
C SER A 95 -14.14 -3.62 -5.30
N ARG A 96 -13.98 -4.90 -4.96
CA ARG A 96 -14.72 -5.57 -3.87
C ARG A 96 -13.85 -6.60 -3.17
N PHE A 97 -13.98 -6.69 -1.85
CA PHE A 97 -13.31 -7.70 -1.02
C PHE A 97 -14.04 -7.83 0.32
N SER A 98 -13.77 -8.91 1.06
CA SER A 98 -14.33 -9.12 2.38
C SER A 98 -13.28 -8.97 3.47
N LEU A 99 -13.67 -8.38 4.60
CA LEU A 99 -12.93 -8.36 5.86
C LEU A 99 -13.87 -8.72 7.01
N LYS A 100 -13.27 -9.11 8.12
CA LYS A 100 -14.01 -9.25 9.38
C LYS A 100 -14.16 -7.90 10.05
N ASP A 101 -15.37 -7.57 10.46
CA ASP A 101 -15.64 -6.40 11.27
C ASP A 101 -15.14 -6.60 12.73
N PRO A 102 -15.23 -5.58 13.62
CA PRO A 102 -14.83 -5.72 15.01
C PRO A 102 -15.61 -6.78 15.80
N ASN A 103 -16.79 -7.18 15.33
CA ASN A 103 -17.60 -8.23 15.95
C ASN A 103 -17.21 -9.64 15.46
N GLY A 104 -16.37 -9.72 14.42
CA GLY A 104 -15.93 -10.96 13.78
C GLY A 104 -16.80 -11.41 12.62
N ASP A 105 -17.80 -10.62 12.25
CA ASP A 105 -18.67 -10.88 11.11
C ASP A 105 -17.95 -10.54 9.79
N GLU A 106 -18.17 -11.38 8.76
CA GLU A 106 -17.59 -11.12 7.44
C GLU A 106 -18.42 -10.06 6.71
N VAL A 107 -17.79 -8.92 6.43
CA VAL A 107 -18.40 -7.79 5.75
C VAL A 107 -17.72 -7.59 4.38
N GLU A 108 -18.55 -7.49 3.35
CA GLU A 108 -18.06 -7.15 2.02
C GLU A 108 -17.94 -5.65 1.87
N PHE A 109 -16.75 -5.18 1.48
CA PHE A 109 -16.44 -3.78 1.19
C PHE A 109 -16.37 -3.55 -0.31
N GLY A 110 -17.00 -2.47 -0.77
CA GLY A 110 -17.01 -2.03 -2.17
C GLY A 110 -16.33 -0.68 -2.32
N PHE A 111 -15.60 -0.51 -3.42
CA PHE A 111 -15.04 0.78 -3.83
C PHE A 111 -16.16 1.74 -4.20
N ILE A 112 -15.97 3.05 -4.02
CA ILE A 112 -16.92 4.09 -4.44
C ILE A 112 -17.37 3.83 -5.89
N PRO A 113 -18.68 3.55 -6.14
CA PRO A 113 -19.14 3.15 -7.46
C PRO A 113 -19.06 4.27 -8.51
N LYS A 114 -19.12 5.53 -8.06
CA LYS A 114 -19.09 6.73 -8.90
C LYS A 114 -18.22 7.80 -8.27
N LEU A 115 -17.03 8.00 -8.80
CA LEU A 115 -16.09 9.01 -8.32
C LEU A 115 -16.53 10.44 -8.64
N ASP A 116 -17.36 10.66 -9.65
CA ASP A 116 -17.93 11.96 -10.01
C ASP A 116 -18.96 12.47 -9.01
N SER A 117 -19.46 11.60 -8.14
CA SER A 117 -20.44 11.95 -7.08
C SER A 117 -19.83 11.92 -5.67
N ILE A 118 -18.51 11.97 -5.55
CA ILE A 118 -17.83 12.03 -4.24
C ILE A 118 -18.25 13.31 -3.49
N SER A 119 -18.60 13.18 -2.23
CA SER A 119 -18.97 14.32 -1.38
C SER A 119 -17.74 15.17 -1.02
N LEU A 120 -17.96 16.40 -0.61
CA LEU A 120 -16.89 17.29 -0.14
C LEU A 120 -16.13 16.66 1.06
N GLY A 121 -16.83 16.01 1.99
CA GLY A 121 -16.22 15.36 3.15
C GLY A 121 -15.31 14.20 2.72
N GLU A 122 -15.79 13.33 1.83
CA GLU A 122 -14.97 12.24 1.26
C GLU A 122 -13.72 12.79 0.55
N PHE A 123 -13.88 13.85 -0.23
CA PHE A 123 -12.77 14.45 -0.96
C PHE A 123 -11.70 15.02 -0.03
N VAL A 124 -12.10 15.79 0.99
CA VAL A 124 -11.17 16.41 1.96
C VAL A 124 -10.41 15.36 2.75
N ASP A 125 -11.10 14.33 3.22
CA ASP A 125 -10.48 13.24 3.97
C ASP A 125 -9.55 12.40 3.09
N LEU A 126 -9.97 12.09 1.86
CA LEU A 126 -9.14 11.35 0.91
C LEU A 126 -7.86 12.13 0.56
N ASP A 127 -7.97 13.43 0.26
CA ASP A 127 -6.83 14.30 -0.04
C ASP A 127 -5.83 14.36 1.13
N SER A 128 -6.35 14.38 2.35
CA SER A 128 -5.54 14.42 3.57
C SER A 128 -4.73 13.12 3.80
N TYR A 129 -5.25 11.96 3.39
CA TYR A 129 -4.66 10.67 3.78
C TYR A 129 -3.97 9.91 2.65
N ILE A 130 -4.39 10.09 1.38
CA ILE A 130 -3.95 9.23 0.27
C ILE A 130 -2.46 9.37 -0.09
N SER A 131 -1.85 10.51 0.24
CA SER A 131 -0.43 10.76 -0.02
C SER A 131 0.50 10.16 1.03
N ASN A 132 -0.02 9.81 2.20
CA ASN A 132 0.75 9.33 3.34
C ASN A 132 0.46 7.85 3.63
N TRP A 133 1.45 6.99 3.43
CA TRP A 133 1.29 5.56 3.72
C TRP A 133 0.98 5.25 5.18
N THR A 134 1.40 6.10 6.13
CA THR A 134 1.07 5.92 7.54
C THR A 134 -0.43 6.04 7.80
N ASP A 135 -1.13 6.87 7.03
CA ASP A 135 -2.56 7.11 7.13
C ASP A 135 -3.39 6.39 6.04
N MET A 136 -2.75 5.56 5.21
CA MET A 136 -3.39 4.89 4.08
C MET A 136 -4.63 4.08 4.47
N HIS A 137 -4.68 3.49 5.67
CA HIS A 137 -5.85 2.78 6.20
C HIS A 137 -7.08 3.71 6.32
N LYS A 138 -6.89 4.99 6.61
CA LYS A 138 -7.96 6.00 6.62
C LYS A 138 -8.41 6.35 5.20
N ALA A 139 -7.46 6.54 4.28
CA ALA A 139 -7.79 6.73 2.86
C ALA A 139 -8.59 5.54 2.30
N MET A 140 -8.22 4.32 2.66
CA MET A 140 -8.96 3.12 2.25
C MET A 140 -10.36 3.07 2.87
N ALA A 141 -10.56 3.56 4.10
CA ALA A 141 -11.88 3.66 4.74
C ALA A 141 -12.80 4.70 4.08
N VAL A 142 -12.22 5.73 3.43
CA VAL A 142 -13.01 6.64 2.57
C VAL A 142 -13.44 5.94 1.30
N LEU A 143 -12.52 5.23 0.65
CA LEU A 143 -12.71 4.64 -0.68
C LEU A 143 -13.55 3.36 -0.68
N TYR A 144 -13.47 2.56 0.38
CA TYR A 144 -14.14 1.27 0.50
C TYR A 144 -15.04 1.27 1.72
N ARG A 145 -16.31 1.00 1.49
CA ARG A 145 -17.34 0.91 2.53
C ARG A 145 -18.17 -0.35 2.36
N PRO A 146 -18.88 -0.80 3.40
CA PRO A 146 -19.75 -1.96 3.32
C PRO A 146 -20.73 -1.86 2.15
N VAL A 147 -20.86 -2.94 1.40
CA VAL A 147 -21.86 -3.07 0.34
C VAL A 147 -23.22 -3.26 1.01
N THR A 148 -24.15 -2.34 0.74
CA THR A 148 -25.51 -2.35 1.36
C THR A 148 -26.56 -2.93 0.42
N PHE A 149 -26.31 -2.88 -0.88
CA PHE A 149 -27.25 -3.38 -1.89
C PHE A 149 -26.53 -3.81 -3.15
N GLU A 150 -26.97 -4.88 -3.78
CA GLU A 150 -26.49 -5.34 -5.09
C GLU A 150 -27.66 -5.75 -5.99
N LYS A 151 -27.61 -5.31 -7.26
CA LYS A 151 -28.56 -5.73 -8.30
C LYS A 151 -27.90 -5.69 -9.67
N LYS A 152 -27.93 -6.82 -10.39
CA LYS A 152 -27.42 -6.94 -11.77
C LYS A 152 -25.97 -6.48 -11.94
N GLY A 153 -25.10 -6.79 -10.99
CA GLY A 153 -23.68 -6.40 -11.02
C GLY A 153 -23.39 -4.94 -10.63
N MET A 154 -24.42 -4.14 -10.36
CA MET A 154 -24.29 -2.82 -9.74
C MET A 154 -24.46 -2.97 -8.24
N TYR A 155 -23.67 -2.22 -7.47
CA TYR A 155 -23.77 -2.22 -6.01
C TYR A 155 -23.82 -0.78 -5.45
N LEU A 156 -24.38 -0.66 -4.27
CA LEU A 156 -24.35 0.54 -3.46
C LEU A 156 -23.51 0.24 -2.23
N ILE A 157 -22.83 1.24 -1.74
CA ILE A 157 -22.07 1.19 -0.49
C ILE A 157 -22.74 2.07 0.55
N GLU A 158 -22.40 1.85 1.80
CA GLU A 158 -22.88 2.65 2.92
C GLU A 158 -22.52 4.13 2.73
N ASP A 159 -23.40 5.03 3.16
CA ASP A 159 -23.16 6.47 3.12
C ASP A 159 -21.94 6.85 3.96
N TYR A 160 -21.23 7.88 3.51
CA TYR A 160 -20.03 8.33 4.19
C TYR A 160 -20.39 9.15 5.45
N GLU A 161 -19.88 8.72 6.59
CA GLU A 161 -19.98 9.46 7.86
C GLU A 161 -18.62 10.04 8.26
N SER A 162 -17.59 9.19 8.31
CA SER A 162 -16.19 9.56 8.57
C SER A 162 -15.24 8.43 8.19
N SER A 163 -13.96 8.74 7.99
CA SER A 163 -12.93 7.72 7.78
C SER A 163 -12.69 6.86 9.02
N ASP A 164 -12.94 7.36 10.21
CA ASP A 164 -12.65 6.67 11.47
C ASP A 164 -13.51 5.42 11.67
N LYS A 165 -14.72 5.39 11.08
CA LYS A 165 -15.67 4.27 11.25
C LYS A 165 -15.08 2.91 10.88
N TYR A 166 -14.28 2.85 9.80
CA TYR A 166 -13.70 1.61 9.27
C TYR A 166 -12.18 1.62 9.20
N SER A 167 -11.50 2.69 9.60
CA SER A 167 -10.05 2.83 9.48
C SER A 167 -9.30 1.68 10.16
N GLU A 168 -9.73 1.25 11.34
CA GLU A 168 -9.08 0.14 12.05
C GLU A 168 -9.28 -1.19 11.32
N VAL A 169 -10.47 -1.43 10.75
CA VAL A 169 -10.75 -2.64 9.94
C VAL A 169 -9.87 -2.65 8.70
N MET A 170 -9.66 -1.50 8.06
CA MET A 170 -8.83 -1.38 6.86
C MET A 170 -7.35 -1.69 7.11
N LYS A 171 -6.88 -1.70 8.34
CA LYS A 171 -5.52 -2.17 8.68
C LYS A 171 -5.30 -3.65 8.36
N ASP A 172 -6.35 -4.45 8.38
CA ASP A 172 -6.32 -5.87 7.99
C ASP A 172 -6.51 -6.09 6.48
N MET A 173 -6.74 -5.03 5.71
CA MET A 173 -6.85 -5.10 4.25
C MET A 173 -5.58 -5.70 3.63
N PRO A 174 -5.70 -6.63 2.67
CA PRO A 174 -4.57 -7.07 1.86
C PRO A 174 -3.91 -5.91 1.12
N ILE A 175 -2.57 -5.84 1.15
CA ILE A 175 -1.83 -4.70 0.59
C ILE A 175 -2.00 -4.54 -0.92
N ASP A 176 -2.27 -5.62 -1.66
CA ASP A 176 -2.51 -5.56 -3.10
C ASP A 176 -3.72 -4.70 -3.45
N ILE A 177 -4.75 -4.67 -2.58
CA ILE A 177 -5.95 -3.84 -2.77
C ILE A 177 -5.60 -2.36 -2.62
N ALA A 178 -4.89 -2.00 -1.54
CA ALA A 178 -4.46 -0.62 -1.31
C ALA A 178 -3.52 -0.13 -2.43
N LEU A 179 -2.54 -0.95 -2.84
CA LEU A 179 -1.63 -0.63 -3.94
C LEU A 179 -2.39 -0.45 -5.27
N GLY A 180 -3.36 -1.34 -5.56
CA GLY A 180 -4.20 -1.23 -6.75
C GLY A 180 -5.02 0.06 -6.78
N ALA A 181 -5.60 0.46 -5.64
CA ALA A 181 -6.33 1.72 -5.52
C ALA A 181 -5.40 2.93 -5.75
N VAL A 182 -4.23 2.96 -5.11
CA VAL A 182 -3.24 4.05 -5.27
C VAL A 182 -2.76 4.15 -6.74
N VAL A 183 -2.46 3.02 -7.38
CA VAL A 183 -2.07 3.00 -8.81
C VAL A 183 -3.20 3.50 -9.70
N PHE A 184 -4.45 3.11 -9.40
CA PHE A 184 -5.63 3.59 -10.12
C PHE A 184 -5.75 5.12 -10.04
N PHE A 185 -5.67 5.71 -8.84
CA PHE A 185 -5.73 7.16 -8.68
C PHE A 185 -4.58 7.89 -9.37
N TYR A 186 -3.38 7.32 -9.35
CA TYR A 186 -2.25 7.88 -10.08
C TYR A 186 -2.49 7.91 -11.59
N ARG A 187 -3.03 6.82 -12.17
CA ARG A 187 -3.37 6.76 -13.60
C ARG A 187 -4.46 7.76 -13.95
N LEU A 188 -5.53 7.81 -13.14
CA LEU A 188 -6.64 8.76 -13.31
C LEU A 188 -6.15 10.22 -13.29
N GLY A 189 -5.32 10.57 -12.31
CA GLY A 189 -4.76 11.91 -12.23
C GLY A 189 -3.86 12.28 -13.40
N LYS A 190 -3.08 11.32 -13.90
CA LYS A 190 -2.26 11.52 -15.10
C LYS A 190 -3.12 11.78 -16.34
N GLU A 191 -4.19 10.99 -16.54
CA GLU A 191 -5.11 11.16 -17.66
C GLU A 191 -5.85 12.51 -17.59
N LEU A 192 -6.35 12.89 -16.41
CA LEU A 192 -6.95 14.20 -16.18
C LEU A 192 -5.98 15.36 -16.47
N SER A 193 -4.72 15.23 -16.09
CA SER A 193 -3.69 16.24 -16.37
C SER A 193 -3.45 16.43 -17.85
N VAL A 194 -3.36 15.32 -18.60
CA VAL A 194 -3.17 15.37 -20.06
C VAL A 194 -4.39 15.99 -20.73
N TYR A 195 -5.60 15.61 -20.32
CA TYR A 195 -6.83 16.16 -20.82
C TYR A 195 -6.94 17.67 -20.54
N LEU A 196 -6.63 18.09 -19.31
CA LEU A 196 -6.69 19.49 -18.90
C LEU A 196 -5.66 20.35 -19.65
N MET A 197 -4.42 19.86 -19.81
CA MET A 197 -3.42 20.56 -20.60
C MET A 197 -3.86 20.73 -22.07
N GLY A 198 -4.42 19.67 -22.65
CA GLY A 198 -4.98 19.74 -24.02
C GLY A 198 -6.16 20.70 -24.15
N TYR A 199 -7.00 20.79 -23.11
CA TYR A 199 -8.10 21.75 -23.04
C TYR A 199 -7.57 23.18 -22.92
N LEU A 200 -6.66 23.46 -21.98
CA LEU A 200 -6.07 24.77 -21.77
C LEU A 200 -5.32 25.27 -23.00
N GLN A 201 -4.58 24.40 -23.72
CA GLN A 201 -3.93 24.78 -24.97
C GLN A 201 -4.93 25.18 -26.05
N ARG A 202 -6.08 24.48 -26.16
CA ARG A 202 -7.14 24.84 -27.11
C ARG A 202 -7.84 26.15 -26.75
N GLU A 203 -8.10 26.37 -25.46
CA GLU A 203 -8.75 27.60 -24.99
C GLU A 203 -7.79 28.80 -25.03
N ALA A 204 -6.49 28.60 -24.77
CA ALA A 204 -5.50 29.67 -24.93
C ALA A 204 -5.34 30.17 -26.37
N GLN A 205 -5.75 29.36 -27.35
CA GLN A 205 -5.81 29.77 -28.77
C GLN A 205 -7.07 30.56 -29.12
N LYS A 206 -8.11 30.53 -28.26
CA LYS A 206 -9.29 31.36 -28.36
C LYS A 206 -9.07 32.61 -27.50
N GLU A 207 -9.22 33.81 -28.06
CA GLU A 207 -8.98 35.10 -27.39
C GLU A 207 -9.99 35.46 -26.27
N ASP A 208 -10.53 34.51 -25.54
CA ASP A 208 -11.60 34.74 -24.56
C ASP A 208 -11.00 34.94 -23.14
N SER A 209 -11.07 36.21 -22.67
CA SER A 209 -10.44 36.67 -21.41
C SER A 209 -11.18 36.20 -20.14
N GLU A 210 -12.49 35.96 -20.19
CA GLU A 210 -13.28 35.54 -19.02
C GLU A 210 -12.96 34.10 -18.60
N LEU A 211 -12.69 33.21 -19.56
CA LEU A 211 -12.32 31.83 -19.27
C LEU A 211 -10.94 31.71 -18.60
N LYS A 212 -10.00 32.62 -18.94
CA LYS A 212 -8.68 32.68 -18.30
C LYS A 212 -8.78 33.02 -16.81
N GLN A 213 -9.70 33.89 -16.44
CA GLN A 213 -9.91 34.29 -15.05
C GLN A 213 -10.57 33.16 -14.24
N THR A 214 -11.60 32.50 -14.78
CA THR A 214 -12.26 31.35 -14.15
C THR A 214 -11.31 30.15 -13.98
N LEU A 215 -10.41 29.92 -14.93
CA LEU A 215 -9.39 28.87 -14.84
C LEU A 215 -8.29 29.20 -13.82
N ALA A 216 -7.92 30.47 -13.66
CA ALA A 216 -6.99 30.90 -12.62
C ALA A 216 -7.58 30.72 -11.21
N GLU A 217 -8.88 31.00 -11.05
CA GLU A 217 -9.58 30.87 -9.77
C GLU A 217 -9.85 29.40 -9.40
N ASN A 218 -10.26 28.55 -10.37
CA ASN A 218 -10.52 27.12 -10.15
C ASN A 218 -9.26 26.25 -10.24
N GLY A 219 -8.16 26.77 -10.78
CA GLY A 219 -6.88 26.06 -10.93
C GLY A 219 -6.20 25.73 -9.60
N VAL A 220 -6.58 26.37 -8.50
CA VAL A 220 -6.02 26.11 -7.16
C VAL A 220 -6.35 24.69 -6.69
N GLY A 221 -7.61 24.25 -6.82
CA GLY A 221 -8.02 22.88 -6.44
C GLY A 221 -7.36 21.79 -7.30
N ILE A 222 -7.23 22.05 -8.61
CA ILE A 222 -6.54 21.13 -9.53
C ILE A 222 -5.04 21.05 -9.20
N ASN A 223 -4.41 22.17 -8.85
CA ASN A 223 -3.00 22.20 -8.44
C ASN A 223 -2.76 21.42 -7.15
N GLN A 224 -3.64 21.53 -6.15
CA GLN A 224 -3.55 20.76 -4.90
C GLN A 224 -3.72 19.26 -5.17
N PHE A 225 -4.73 18.87 -5.95
CA PHE A 225 -4.92 17.48 -6.36
C PHE A 225 -3.71 16.94 -7.14
N MET A 226 -3.16 17.73 -8.06
CA MET A 226 -1.96 17.37 -8.83
C MET A 226 -0.72 17.30 -7.95
N GLN A 227 -0.60 18.12 -6.93
CA GLN A 227 0.48 18.07 -5.96
C GLN A 227 0.38 16.80 -5.12
N SER A 228 -0.78 16.47 -4.59
CA SER A 228 -1.08 15.23 -3.85
C SER A 228 -0.74 13.99 -4.70
N LEU A 229 -1.14 13.96 -5.97
CA LEU A 229 -0.79 12.88 -6.90
C LEU A 229 0.72 12.80 -7.18
N ARG A 230 1.43 13.92 -7.30
CA ARG A 230 2.90 13.94 -7.47
C ARG A 230 3.60 13.41 -6.23
N GLU A 231 3.13 13.75 -5.04
CA GLU A 231 3.66 13.27 -3.76
C GLU A 231 3.43 11.78 -3.60
N THR A 232 2.22 11.28 -3.92
CA THR A 232 1.90 9.85 -3.99
C THR A 232 2.78 9.12 -5.00
N SER A 233 2.95 9.68 -6.21
CA SER A 233 3.84 9.15 -7.25
C SER A 233 5.31 9.15 -6.81
N SER A 234 5.74 10.19 -6.11
CA SER A 234 7.08 10.28 -5.53
C SER A 234 7.31 9.20 -4.47
N GLY A 235 6.30 8.94 -3.62
CA GLY A 235 6.29 7.83 -2.68
C GLY A 235 6.43 6.47 -3.36
N LEU A 236 5.63 6.23 -4.41
CA LEU A 236 5.72 5.00 -5.21
C LEU A 236 7.08 4.86 -5.92
N LYS A 237 7.64 5.94 -6.47
CA LYS A 237 8.98 5.94 -7.07
C LYS A 237 10.08 5.69 -6.04
N LYS A 238 9.95 6.22 -4.82
CA LYS A 238 10.89 5.94 -3.73
C LYS A 238 10.86 4.46 -3.37
N LEU A 239 9.67 3.85 -3.28
CA LEU A 239 9.51 2.41 -3.08
C LEU A 239 10.15 1.60 -4.22
N GLN A 240 10.01 2.04 -5.48
CA GLN A 240 10.68 1.43 -6.62
C GLN A 240 12.21 1.61 -6.57
N ASN A 241 12.71 2.75 -6.11
CA ASN A 241 14.14 3.04 -6.01
C ASN A 241 14.82 2.33 -4.83
N LEU A 242 14.10 2.06 -3.73
CA LEU A 242 14.55 1.13 -2.69
C LEU A 242 14.73 -0.29 -3.27
N ARG A 243 13.97 -0.63 -4.33
CA ARG A 243 14.07 -1.90 -5.07
C ARG A 243 15.24 -1.96 -6.07
N SER A 244 15.70 -0.83 -6.59
CA SER A 244 16.68 -0.78 -7.72
C SER A 244 18.12 -0.54 -7.29
N ARG A 245 18.41 -0.30 -6.03
CA ARG A 245 19.78 -0.29 -5.53
C ARG A 245 20.27 -1.75 -5.51
N LYS A 246 20.87 -2.16 -6.63
CA LYS A 246 21.67 -3.40 -6.70
C LYS A 246 22.88 -3.26 -5.77
N PRO A 247 23.33 -4.39 -5.14
CA PRO A 247 24.57 -4.41 -4.40
C PRO A 247 25.75 -4.02 -5.26
#